data_8c3667db3b9791e97017e4df82492dae
#
_entry.id   8c3667db3b9791e97017e4df82492dae
#
_cell.length_a   1.000
_cell.length_b   1.000
_cell.length_c   1.000
_cell.angle_alpha   90.00
_cell.angle_beta   90.00
_cell.angle_gamma   90.00
#
_symmetry.space_group_name_H-M   'P 1'
#
loop_
_entity.id
_entity.type
_entity.pdbx_description
1 polymer ?
#
loop_
_entity_poly.entity_id
_entity_poly.type
_entity_poly.pdbx_seq_one_letter_code
_entity_poly.pdbx_strand_id
1 'polypeptide(L)'
;IEIKSHTYRALRTNNLKEIYIVRYADDFKIFCRNYYDAKRTYQAVTKWLQDRLKLNVSEEKSKITNLKQRYSEFLGFKLKVKPKGKKFVVQSHISDKALKKAKENISKCVADIKRPANEKEQYKAIAKYNATVSGLHNYYQIATNVSLDFTKIAFHIKKQMNNRLDIKTG
;
A
#
# COMPACT_ATOMS: atom_id res chain seq x y z
N ILE A 1 -9.23 22.61 -8.09
CA ILE A 1 -8.20 23.16 -9.01
C ILE A 1 -7.66 24.49 -8.48
N GLU A 2 -8.49 25.37 -7.90
CA GLU A 2 -8.07 26.66 -7.34
C GLU A 2 -7.15 26.55 -6.12
N ILE A 3 -7.37 25.59 -5.24
CA ILE A 3 -6.55 25.37 -4.04
C ILE A 3 -5.09 25.07 -4.41
N LYS A 4 -4.83 24.32 -5.48
CA LYS A 4 -3.47 24.03 -5.96
C LYS A 4 -2.75 25.27 -6.49
N SER A 5 -3.45 26.17 -7.14
CA SER A 5 -2.86 27.40 -7.69
C SER A 5 -2.46 28.39 -6.59
N HIS A 6 -3.29 28.54 -5.56
CA HIS A 6 -3.00 29.38 -4.40
C HIS A 6 -1.82 28.87 -3.58
N THR A 7 -1.79 27.56 -3.29
CA THR A 7 -0.67 26.94 -2.57
C THR A 7 0.64 27.05 -3.35
N TYR A 8 0.60 26.82 -4.66
CA TYR A 8 1.78 26.93 -5.52
C TYR A 8 2.30 28.38 -5.60
N ARG A 9 1.40 29.36 -5.68
CA ARG A 9 1.72 30.78 -5.69
C ARG A 9 2.33 31.22 -4.37
N ALA A 10 1.76 30.82 -3.22
CA ALA A 10 2.28 31.12 -1.89
C ALA A 10 3.67 30.50 -1.65
N LEU A 11 3.90 29.26 -2.06
CA LEU A 11 5.20 28.61 -1.98
C LEU A 11 6.26 29.38 -2.79
N ARG A 12 5.92 29.84 -3.99
CA ARG A 12 6.83 30.55 -4.87
C ARG A 12 7.14 31.97 -4.37
N THR A 13 6.13 32.68 -3.88
CA THR A 13 6.27 34.04 -3.35
C THR A 13 7.13 34.09 -2.09
N ASN A 14 7.00 33.10 -1.21
CA ASN A 14 7.74 33.03 0.04
C ASN A 14 9.04 32.21 -0.07
N ASN A 15 9.48 31.84 -1.27
CA ASN A 15 10.65 31.00 -1.52
C ASN A 15 10.66 29.69 -0.69
N LEU A 16 9.49 29.17 -0.40
CA LEU A 16 9.31 27.93 0.36
C LEU A 16 9.52 26.72 -0.56
N LYS A 17 10.11 25.68 0.01
CA LYS A 17 10.30 24.41 -0.71
C LYS A 17 9.02 23.63 -0.78
N GLU A 18 8.77 23.02 -1.93
CA GLU A 18 7.62 22.16 -2.16
C GLU A 18 7.83 20.83 -1.45
N ILE A 19 7.13 20.64 -0.32
CA ILE A 19 7.18 19.45 0.52
C ILE A 19 5.75 19.02 0.83
N TYR A 20 5.43 17.73 0.62
CA TYR A 20 4.13 17.16 0.92
C TYR A 20 4.27 16.10 2.00
N ILE A 21 3.39 16.16 3.00
CA ILE A 21 3.35 15.20 4.11
C ILE A 21 2.03 14.43 4.03
N VAL A 22 2.12 13.11 4.09
CA VAL A 22 0.98 12.21 4.27
C VAL A 22 1.20 11.44 5.56
N ARG A 23 0.23 11.50 6.47
CA ARG A 23 0.30 10.85 7.78
C ARG A 23 -0.89 9.93 7.99
N TYR A 24 -0.61 8.79 8.60
CA TYR A 24 -1.62 7.86 9.11
C TYR A 24 -1.15 7.33 10.47
N ALA A 25 -1.83 7.71 11.53
CA ALA A 25 -1.42 7.47 12.92
C ALA A 25 0.02 7.96 13.18
N ASP A 26 0.92 7.06 13.52
CA ASP A 26 2.37 7.29 13.76
C ASP A 26 3.20 7.17 12.48
N ASP A 27 2.67 6.53 11.45
CA ASP A 27 3.35 6.42 10.16
C ASP A 27 3.14 7.68 9.34
N PHE A 28 4.22 8.24 8.78
CA PHE A 28 4.13 9.36 7.85
C PHE A 28 5.15 9.26 6.72
N LYS A 29 4.83 9.86 5.60
CA LYS A 29 5.72 10.01 4.46
C LYS A 29 5.84 11.48 4.07
N ILE A 30 7.07 11.89 3.81
CA ILE A 30 7.38 13.22 3.33
C ILE A 30 7.92 13.11 1.91
N PHE A 31 7.28 13.79 0.98
CA PHE A 31 7.69 13.84 -0.42
C PHE A 31 8.44 15.13 -0.69
N CYS A 32 9.67 15.02 -1.17
CA CYS A 32 10.53 16.12 -1.54
C CYS A 32 10.90 16.03 -3.02
N ARG A 33 11.23 17.18 -3.62
CA ARG A 33 11.55 17.27 -5.04
C ARG A 33 12.87 16.60 -5.41
N ASN A 34 13.86 16.67 -4.53
CA ASN A 34 15.21 16.13 -4.74
C ASN A 34 15.80 15.55 -3.46
N TYR A 35 16.94 14.86 -3.59
CA TYR A 35 17.62 14.21 -2.47
C TYR A 35 18.11 15.20 -1.40
N TYR A 36 18.62 16.36 -1.82
CA TYR A 36 19.15 17.37 -0.89
C TYR A 36 18.05 17.89 0.03
N ASP A 37 16.89 18.21 -0.54
CA ASP A 37 15.74 18.66 0.25
C ASP A 37 15.21 17.55 1.16
N ALA A 38 15.19 16.29 0.68
CA ALA A 38 14.80 15.14 1.50
C ALA A 38 15.75 14.96 2.70
N LYS A 39 17.06 15.09 2.51
CA LYS A 39 18.07 14.98 3.59
C LYS A 39 17.89 16.08 4.64
N ARG A 40 17.76 17.34 4.21
CA ARG A 40 17.53 18.45 5.13
C ARG A 40 16.21 18.31 5.90
N THR A 41 15.15 17.91 5.20
CA THR A 41 13.84 17.68 5.84
C THR A 41 13.90 16.54 6.85
N TYR A 42 14.56 15.46 6.51
CA TYR A 42 14.76 14.33 7.44
C TYR A 42 15.45 14.79 8.72
N GLN A 43 16.56 15.52 8.61
CA GLN A 43 17.30 16.04 9.77
C GLN A 43 16.44 17.01 10.59
N ALA A 44 15.74 17.95 9.94
CA ALA A 44 14.90 18.90 10.62
C ALA A 44 13.73 18.26 11.37
N VAL A 45 13.07 17.28 10.75
CA VAL A 45 11.94 16.55 11.36
C VAL A 45 12.43 15.68 12.52
N THR A 46 13.54 14.96 12.36
CA THR A 46 14.11 14.15 13.44
C THR A 46 14.45 15.00 14.64
N LYS A 47 15.15 16.13 14.43
CA LYS A 47 15.47 17.08 15.50
C LYS A 47 14.22 17.64 16.16
N TRP A 48 13.23 18.05 15.38
CA TRP A 48 11.97 18.58 15.91
C TRP A 48 11.21 17.56 16.76
N LEU A 49 11.12 16.31 16.31
CA LEU A 49 10.49 15.23 17.08
C LEU A 49 11.21 14.99 18.41
N GLN A 50 12.54 15.00 18.40
CA GLN A 50 13.35 14.83 19.61
C GLN A 50 13.21 16.03 20.55
N ASP A 51 13.36 17.27 20.05
CA ASP A 51 13.37 18.46 20.88
C ASP A 51 12.00 18.77 21.48
N ARG A 52 10.93 18.65 20.69
CA ARG A 52 9.58 19.06 21.06
C ARG A 52 8.74 17.94 21.67
N LEU A 53 8.84 16.73 21.14
CA LEU A 53 8.00 15.61 21.54
C LEU A 53 8.76 14.52 22.32
N LYS A 54 10.08 14.67 22.48
CA LYS A 54 10.96 13.64 23.10
C LYS A 54 10.83 12.27 22.46
N LEU A 55 10.52 12.22 21.15
CA LEU A 55 10.38 11.00 20.37
C LEU A 55 11.65 10.73 19.57
N ASN A 56 12.12 9.50 19.62
CA ASN A 56 13.24 9.03 18.81
C ASN A 56 12.70 8.40 17.52
N VAL A 57 13.31 8.77 16.39
CA VAL A 57 13.00 8.18 15.07
C VAL A 57 13.76 6.86 14.94
N SER A 58 13.06 5.77 14.60
CA SER A 58 13.70 4.48 14.33
C SER A 58 14.51 4.56 13.03
N GLU A 59 15.83 4.45 13.12
CA GLU A 59 16.73 4.48 11.96
C GLU A 59 16.50 3.32 11.00
N GLU A 60 16.15 2.14 11.50
CA GLU A 60 15.85 0.96 10.67
C GLU A 60 14.62 1.16 9.78
N LYS A 61 13.61 1.85 10.29
CA LYS A 61 12.34 2.06 9.59
C LYS A 61 12.31 3.35 8.78
N SER A 62 13.11 4.34 9.16
CA SER A 62 13.11 5.68 8.56
C SER A 62 14.24 5.82 7.55
N LYS A 63 13.92 5.95 6.27
CA LYS A 63 14.89 6.02 5.19
C LYS A 63 14.45 6.95 4.06
N ILE A 64 15.43 7.60 3.44
CA ILE A 64 15.22 8.36 2.22
C ILE A 64 15.23 7.39 1.04
N THR A 65 14.16 7.41 0.23
CA THR A 65 14.01 6.51 -0.91
C THR A 65 13.81 7.30 -2.21
N ASN A 66 14.64 7.02 -3.22
CA ASN A 66 14.43 7.56 -4.56
C ASN A 66 13.33 6.76 -5.27
N LEU A 67 12.14 7.34 -5.41
CA LEU A 67 10.97 6.69 -6.01
C LEU A 67 11.14 6.39 -7.52
N LYS A 68 12.07 7.02 -8.22
CA LYS A 68 12.38 6.68 -9.61
C LYS A 68 13.16 5.35 -9.73
N GLN A 69 13.88 4.99 -8.70
CA GLN A 69 14.75 3.79 -8.68
C GLN A 69 14.14 2.63 -7.89
N ARG A 70 13.57 2.90 -6.73
CA ARG A 70 13.10 1.88 -5.78
C ARG A 70 11.65 2.11 -5.38
N TYR A 71 10.97 1.03 -5.00
CA TYR A 71 9.66 1.12 -4.38
C TYR A 71 9.76 1.64 -2.94
N SER A 72 8.77 2.42 -2.54
CA SER A 72 8.54 2.78 -1.15
C SER A 72 7.20 2.23 -0.68
N GLU A 73 7.19 1.55 0.45
CA GLU A 73 5.97 0.93 0.99
C GLU A 73 5.28 1.87 1.99
N PHE A 74 3.96 1.92 1.94
CA PHE A 74 3.11 2.66 2.87
C PHE A 74 1.70 2.06 2.90
N LEU A 75 1.20 1.76 4.10
CA LEU A 75 -0.17 1.24 4.31
C LEU A 75 -0.51 0.01 3.44
N GLY A 76 0.42 -0.91 3.28
CA GLY A 76 0.21 -2.11 2.47
C GLY A 76 0.32 -1.89 0.95
N PHE A 77 0.62 -0.67 0.51
CA PHE A 77 0.93 -0.34 -0.89
C PHE A 77 2.42 -0.17 -1.10
N LYS A 78 2.91 -0.48 -2.29
CA LYS A 78 4.24 -0.10 -2.77
C LYS A 78 4.11 0.88 -3.93
N LEU A 79 4.84 1.98 -3.83
CA LEU A 79 4.79 3.13 -4.73
C LEU A 79 6.12 3.29 -5.46
N LYS A 80 6.06 3.55 -6.76
CA LYS A 80 7.22 3.89 -7.59
C LYS A 80 6.82 4.91 -8.64
N VAL A 81 7.76 5.74 -9.07
CA VAL A 81 7.56 6.70 -10.16
C VAL A 81 8.19 6.14 -11.43
N LYS A 82 7.42 6.13 -12.53
CA LYS A 82 7.90 5.70 -13.83
C LYS A 82 7.70 6.78 -14.90
N PRO A 83 8.58 6.86 -15.89
CA PRO A 83 8.37 7.73 -17.05
C PRO A 83 7.20 7.22 -17.90
N LYS A 84 6.37 8.14 -18.38
CA LYS A 84 5.31 7.90 -19.37
C LYS A 84 5.33 9.04 -20.39
N GLY A 85 6.00 8.83 -21.52
CA GLY A 85 6.31 9.90 -22.47
C GLY A 85 7.14 11.00 -21.81
N LYS A 86 6.71 12.26 -21.93
CA LYS A 86 7.39 13.43 -21.35
C LYS A 86 7.09 13.66 -19.85
N LYS A 87 6.25 12.84 -19.23
CA LYS A 87 5.81 13.01 -17.82
C LYS A 87 6.22 11.83 -16.96
N PHE A 88 6.24 12.04 -15.66
CA PHE A 88 6.38 10.98 -14.67
C PHE A 88 5.01 10.66 -14.07
N VAL A 89 4.70 9.38 -13.90
CA VAL A 89 3.47 8.90 -13.29
C VAL A 89 3.79 8.01 -12.09
N VAL A 90 2.95 8.09 -11.07
CA VAL A 90 3.04 7.19 -9.92
C VAL A 90 2.39 5.87 -10.29
N GLN A 91 3.12 4.77 -10.08
CA GLN A 91 2.58 3.42 -10.11
C GLN A 91 2.49 2.88 -8.71
N SER A 92 1.33 2.35 -8.36
CA SER A 92 1.08 1.68 -7.09
C SER A 92 0.64 0.24 -7.30
N HIS A 93 1.11 -0.62 -6.41
CA HIS A 93 0.80 -2.03 -6.32
C HIS A 93 0.46 -2.37 -4.86
N ILE A 94 -0.14 -3.52 -4.63
CA ILE A 94 -0.17 -4.14 -3.30
C ILE A 94 1.27 -4.49 -2.91
N SER A 95 1.69 -4.22 -1.68
CA SER A 95 3.03 -4.57 -1.21
C SER A 95 3.21 -6.10 -1.17
N ASP A 96 4.45 -6.57 -1.35
CA ASP A 96 4.71 -8.01 -1.43
C ASP A 96 4.31 -8.74 -0.14
N LYS A 97 4.54 -8.10 1.01
CA LYS A 97 4.11 -8.60 2.32
C LYS A 97 2.58 -8.70 2.43
N ALA A 98 1.87 -7.66 1.98
CA ALA A 98 0.41 -7.64 2.01
C ALA A 98 -0.18 -8.67 1.01
N LEU A 99 0.41 -8.82 -0.16
CA LEU A 99 0.01 -9.80 -1.17
C LEU A 99 0.17 -11.24 -0.64
N LYS A 100 1.28 -11.52 0.04
CA LYS A 100 1.51 -12.81 0.70
C LYS A 100 0.46 -13.08 1.77
N LYS A 101 0.23 -12.11 2.66
CA LYS A 101 -0.79 -12.22 3.72
C LYS A 101 -2.20 -12.42 3.17
N ALA A 102 -2.55 -11.71 2.07
CA ALA A 102 -3.84 -11.88 1.41
C ALA A 102 -4.02 -13.30 0.88
N LYS A 103 -3.00 -13.85 0.19
CA LYS A 103 -3.02 -15.25 -0.29
C LYS A 103 -3.18 -16.24 0.85
N GLU A 104 -2.44 -16.08 1.94
CA GLU A 104 -2.52 -16.95 3.12
C GLU A 104 -3.90 -16.91 3.78
N ASN A 105 -4.48 -15.70 3.94
CA ASN A 105 -5.80 -15.54 4.53
C ASN A 105 -6.90 -16.19 3.69
N ILE A 106 -6.90 -15.95 2.37
CA ILE A 106 -7.89 -16.55 1.48
C ILE A 106 -7.70 -18.08 1.44
N SER A 107 -6.45 -18.56 1.43
CA SER A 107 -6.14 -20.01 1.47
C SER A 107 -6.68 -20.70 2.73
N LYS A 108 -6.64 -20.01 3.87
CA LYS A 108 -7.28 -20.49 5.12
C LYS A 108 -8.80 -20.58 4.96
N CYS A 109 -9.42 -19.53 4.41
CA CYS A 109 -10.86 -19.57 4.16
C CYS A 109 -11.28 -20.74 3.23
N VAL A 110 -10.50 -21.03 2.19
CA VAL A 110 -10.73 -22.20 1.31
C VAL A 110 -10.58 -23.51 2.07
N ALA A 111 -9.63 -23.60 3.02
CA ALA A 111 -9.48 -24.80 3.85
C ALA A 111 -10.67 -24.99 4.81
N ASP A 112 -11.18 -23.90 5.39
CA ASP A 112 -12.36 -23.90 6.27
C ASP A 112 -13.62 -24.39 5.50
N ILE A 113 -13.78 -23.98 4.23
CA ILE A 113 -14.90 -24.43 3.37
C ILE A 113 -14.83 -25.94 3.07
N LYS A 114 -13.63 -26.51 2.93
CA LYS A 114 -13.45 -27.93 2.60
C LYS A 114 -13.82 -28.86 3.76
N ARG A 115 -13.64 -28.47 4.99
CA ARG A 115 -13.80 -29.32 6.18
C ARG A 115 -14.73 -28.68 7.21
N PRO A 116 -16.00 -28.44 6.86
CA PRO A 116 -16.96 -27.92 7.82
C PRO A 116 -17.37 -29.03 8.79
N ALA A 117 -17.62 -28.65 10.03
CA ALA A 117 -18.17 -29.60 11.02
C ALA A 117 -19.64 -29.93 10.75
N ASN A 118 -20.39 -28.99 10.18
CA ASN A 118 -21.78 -29.12 9.79
C ASN A 118 -22.15 -28.08 8.72
N GLU A 119 -23.35 -28.16 8.17
CA GLU A 119 -23.86 -27.24 7.13
C GLU A 119 -23.83 -25.76 7.56
N LYS A 120 -24.18 -25.48 8.80
CA LYS A 120 -24.15 -24.11 9.36
C LYS A 120 -22.73 -23.52 9.36
N GLU A 121 -21.73 -24.33 9.72
CA GLU A 121 -20.32 -23.91 9.67
C GLU A 121 -19.81 -23.74 8.24
N GLN A 122 -20.29 -24.57 7.32
CA GLN A 122 -19.98 -24.40 5.88
C GLN A 122 -20.49 -23.05 5.37
N TYR A 123 -21.72 -22.70 5.69
CA TYR A 123 -22.30 -21.40 5.31
C TYR A 123 -21.50 -20.22 5.87
N LYS A 124 -21.10 -20.29 7.15
CA LYS A 124 -20.24 -19.28 7.77
C LYS A 124 -18.87 -19.17 7.10
N ALA A 125 -18.26 -20.30 6.72
CA ALA A 125 -16.97 -20.31 6.03
C ALA A 125 -17.05 -19.66 4.65
N ILE A 126 -18.13 -19.89 3.90
CA ILE A 126 -18.38 -19.24 2.61
C ILE A 126 -18.59 -17.74 2.81
N ALA A 127 -19.41 -17.34 3.78
CA ALA A 127 -19.64 -15.94 4.09
C ALA A 127 -18.33 -15.22 4.47
N LYS A 128 -17.48 -15.85 5.28
CA LYS A 128 -16.15 -15.34 5.66
C LYS A 128 -15.22 -15.20 4.46
N TYR A 129 -15.22 -16.18 3.54
CA TYR A 129 -14.46 -16.10 2.30
C TYR A 129 -14.88 -14.88 1.47
N ASN A 130 -16.19 -14.72 1.23
CA ASN A 130 -16.73 -13.61 0.46
C ASN A 130 -16.41 -12.25 1.10
N ALA A 131 -16.58 -12.13 2.43
CA ALA A 131 -16.23 -10.92 3.17
C ALA A 131 -14.73 -10.59 3.08
N THR A 132 -13.86 -11.60 3.16
CA THR A 132 -12.40 -11.43 3.04
C THR A 132 -12.02 -10.93 1.64
N VAL A 133 -12.57 -11.53 0.58
CA VAL A 133 -12.30 -11.12 -0.81
C VAL A 133 -12.82 -9.70 -1.05
N SER A 134 -14.06 -9.41 -0.67
CA SER A 134 -14.65 -8.07 -0.83
C SER A 134 -13.88 -7.00 -0.06
N GLY A 135 -13.47 -7.31 1.17
CA GLY A 135 -12.65 -6.38 1.98
C GLY A 135 -11.31 -6.06 1.33
N LEU A 136 -10.63 -7.05 0.75
CA LEU A 136 -9.39 -6.85 0.00
C LEU A 136 -9.61 -5.98 -1.25
N HIS A 137 -10.67 -6.24 -2.02
CA HIS A 137 -11.02 -5.42 -3.18
C HIS A 137 -11.29 -3.98 -2.78
N ASN A 138 -12.13 -3.76 -1.78
CA ASN A 138 -12.49 -2.43 -1.30
C ASN A 138 -11.28 -1.63 -0.81
N TYR A 139 -10.33 -2.30 -0.13
CA TYR A 139 -9.14 -1.63 0.38
C TYR A 139 -8.12 -1.29 -0.72
N TYR A 140 -7.85 -2.22 -1.62
CA TYR A 140 -6.78 -2.08 -2.61
C TYR A 140 -7.21 -1.52 -3.96
N GLN A 141 -8.51 -1.29 -4.22
CA GLN A 141 -9.03 -0.79 -5.49
C GLN A 141 -8.39 0.53 -5.99
N ILE A 142 -7.85 1.32 -5.06
CA ILE A 142 -7.18 2.59 -5.38
C ILE A 142 -5.79 2.42 -6.00
N ALA A 143 -5.20 1.22 -5.97
CA ALA A 143 -3.90 0.97 -6.57
C ALA A 143 -3.97 0.99 -8.11
N THR A 144 -3.01 1.65 -8.77
CA THR A 144 -3.01 1.81 -10.23
C THR A 144 -2.86 0.49 -11.00
N ASN A 145 -2.22 -0.53 -10.39
CA ASN A 145 -2.01 -1.85 -10.98
C ASN A 145 -2.75 -2.95 -10.20
N VAL A 146 -3.86 -2.62 -9.59
CA VAL A 146 -4.64 -3.54 -8.74
C VAL A 146 -5.07 -4.80 -9.47
N SER A 147 -5.50 -4.69 -10.74
CA SER A 147 -5.93 -5.83 -11.54
C SER A 147 -4.82 -6.88 -11.71
N LEU A 148 -3.58 -6.44 -11.96
CA LEU A 148 -2.43 -7.35 -12.07
C LEU A 148 -2.14 -8.08 -10.75
N ASP A 149 -2.29 -7.39 -9.63
CA ASP A 149 -2.03 -7.96 -8.31
C ASP A 149 -3.14 -8.93 -7.90
N PHE A 150 -4.41 -8.60 -8.17
CA PHE A 150 -5.52 -9.52 -7.94
C PHE A 150 -5.48 -10.74 -8.86
N THR A 151 -5.05 -10.60 -10.11
CA THR A 151 -4.83 -11.75 -11.00
C THR A 151 -3.85 -12.76 -10.40
N LYS A 152 -2.76 -12.29 -9.75
CA LYS A 152 -1.81 -13.19 -9.05
C LYS A 152 -2.45 -13.90 -7.85
N ILE A 153 -3.34 -13.23 -7.13
CA ILE A 153 -4.10 -13.83 -6.02
C ILE A 153 -5.09 -14.86 -6.58
N ALA A 154 -5.89 -14.45 -7.58
CA ALA A 154 -6.91 -15.30 -8.19
C ALA A 154 -6.31 -16.58 -8.78
N PHE A 155 -5.19 -16.48 -9.51
CA PHE A 155 -4.51 -17.65 -10.06
C PHE A 155 -4.07 -18.65 -8.97
N HIS A 156 -3.51 -18.13 -7.87
CA HIS A 156 -3.10 -18.97 -6.74
C HIS A 156 -4.30 -19.66 -6.08
N ILE A 157 -5.38 -18.93 -5.87
CA ILE A 157 -6.60 -19.45 -5.22
C ILE A 157 -7.35 -20.43 -6.15
N LYS A 158 -7.46 -20.12 -7.45
CA LYS A 158 -8.06 -21.04 -8.45
C LYS A 158 -7.38 -22.40 -8.40
N LYS A 159 -6.04 -22.43 -8.41
CA LYS A 159 -5.28 -23.69 -8.28
C LYS A 159 -5.59 -24.44 -6.98
N GLN A 160 -5.72 -23.72 -5.86
CA GLN A 160 -6.07 -24.35 -4.58
C GLN A 160 -7.51 -24.86 -4.54
N MET A 161 -8.47 -24.13 -5.10
CA MET A 161 -9.86 -24.54 -5.17
C MET A 161 -10.00 -25.81 -6.01
N ASN A 162 -9.38 -25.84 -7.19
CA ASN A 162 -9.41 -27.03 -8.05
C ASN A 162 -8.83 -28.26 -7.34
N ASN A 163 -7.72 -28.10 -6.62
CA ASN A 163 -7.07 -29.24 -5.95
C ASN A 163 -7.74 -29.67 -4.64
N ARG A 164 -8.49 -28.78 -3.98
CA ARG A 164 -9.05 -29.06 -2.65
C ARG A 164 -10.54 -29.28 -2.64
N LEU A 165 -11.28 -28.65 -3.55
CA LEU A 165 -12.74 -28.71 -3.59
C LEU A 165 -13.26 -29.50 -4.78
N ASP A 166 -12.39 -30.07 -5.63
CA ASP A 166 -12.72 -30.76 -6.88
C ASP A 166 -13.63 -29.95 -7.83
N ILE A 167 -13.60 -28.63 -7.68
CA ILE A 167 -14.37 -27.71 -8.53
C ILE A 167 -13.56 -27.51 -9.81
N LYS A 168 -14.04 -28.08 -10.91
CA LYS A 168 -13.54 -27.75 -12.25
C LYS A 168 -14.00 -26.34 -12.60
N THR A 169 -13.16 -25.34 -12.32
CA THR A 169 -13.42 -23.97 -12.78
C THR A 169 -13.00 -23.88 -14.24
N GLY A 170 -13.97 -23.76 -15.14
CA GLY A 170 -13.76 -23.52 -16.56
C GLY A 170 -12.94 -22.24 -16.83
#